data_df4728f52d844b84cc624a86878c4704
#
_entry.id   df4728f52d844b84cc624a86878c4704
#
_cell.length_a   1.000
_cell.length_b   1.000
_cell.length_c   1.000
_cell.angle_alpha   90.00
_cell.angle_beta   90.00
_cell.angle_gamma   90.00
#
_symmetry.space_group_name_H-M   'P 1'
#
loop_
_entity.id
_entity.type
_entity.pdbx_description
1 polymer ?
#
loop_
_entity_poly.entity_id
_entity_poly.type
_entity_poly.pdbx_seq_one_letter_code
_entity_poly.pdbx_strand_id
1 'polypeptide(L)'
;MTLRPDRNAAGFEGAGGTGACCEARKVAPLERHLVGRAAWVTGLRRAESPSRAGAATVEWDAGRGIVKVNPIAAWSDHDVERYIAEHDVIVNPLRDKGFDSIGCAPCTLPGSGRSGRWAGTGRLECGLHSWRLPPPLSGGHPPSPRVVRRGA
;
A
#
# COMPACT_ATOMS: atom_id res chain seq x y z
N MET A 1 -22.61 -14.15 7.45
CA MET A 1 -22.67 -12.69 7.22
C MET A 1 -22.63 -12.47 5.72
N THR A 2 -23.80 -12.27 5.09
CA THR A 2 -23.92 -12.15 3.64
C THR A 2 -23.49 -10.73 3.27
N LEU A 3 -22.38 -10.62 2.56
CA LEU A 3 -21.92 -9.35 1.97
C LEU A 3 -22.99 -8.94 0.95
N ARG A 4 -23.72 -7.87 1.21
CA ARG A 4 -24.72 -7.35 0.28
C ARG A 4 -24.02 -6.78 -0.95
N PRO A 5 -24.34 -7.23 -2.17
CA PRO A 5 -23.72 -6.73 -3.41
C PRO A 5 -24.04 -5.26 -3.71
N ASP A 6 -25.07 -4.72 -3.10
CA ASP A 6 -25.69 -3.44 -3.47
C ASP A 6 -24.95 -2.19 -2.92
N ARG A 7 -23.86 -2.34 -2.21
CA ARG A 7 -23.09 -1.20 -1.67
C ARG A 7 -21.88 -0.80 -2.54
N ASN A 8 -21.69 -1.45 -3.68
CA ASN A 8 -20.40 -1.38 -4.39
C ASN A 8 -20.24 -0.25 -5.40
N ALA A 9 -21.29 0.36 -5.89
CA ALA A 9 -21.16 1.39 -6.90
C ALA A 9 -21.76 2.74 -6.46
N ALA A 10 -22.98 2.73 -5.98
CA ALA A 10 -23.75 3.96 -5.79
C ALA A 10 -23.39 4.79 -4.54
N GLY A 11 -22.70 4.21 -3.55
CA GLY A 11 -22.40 4.89 -2.29
C GLY A 11 -21.10 5.69 -2.25
N PHE A 12 -20.24 5.56 -3.27
CA PHE A 12 -18.93 6.23 -3.36
C PHE A 12 -18.79 7.20 -4.52
N GLU A 13 -19.85 7.40 -5.28
CA GLU A 13 -19.91 8.42 -6.35
C GLU A 13 -20.19 9.85 -5.83
N GLY A 14 -20.07 10.05 -4.52
CA GLY A 14 -19.94 11.40 -3.98
C GLY A 14 -18.76 12.12 -4.62
N ALA A 15 -18.77 13.43 -4.71
CA ALA A 15 -17.87 14.31 -5.42
C ALA A 15 -16.37 13.97 -5.26
N GLY A 16 -15.85 12.97 -5.99
CA GLY A 16 -14.46 12.53 -5.94
C GLY A 16 -14.22 11.03 -6.08
N GLY A 17 -15.26 10.20 -6.07
CA GLY A 17 -15.17 8.76 -6.31
C GLY A 17 -14.24 8.00 -5.35
N THR A 18 -13.80 6.78 -5.75
CA THR A 18 -12.89 5.92 -4.97
C THR A 18 -11.53 6.57 -4.67
N GLY A 19 -11.10 7.54 -5.50
CA GLY A 19 -9.85 8.27 -5.30
C GLY A 19 -9.87 9.13 -4.06
N ALA A 20 -10.88 9.98 -3.92
CA ALA A 20 -11.05 10.84 -2.76
C ALA A 20 -11.25 10.04 -1.46
N CYS A 21 -11.96 8.91 -1.55
CA CYS A 21 -12.12 8.01 -0.40
C CYS A 21 -10.78 7.40 0.05
N CYS A 22 -9.97 6.91 -0.86
CA CYS A 22 -8.63 6.38 -0.54
C CYS A 22 -7.73 7.48 0.04
N GLU A 23 -7.78 8.68 -0.52
CA GLU A 23 -7.04 9.83 -0.01
C GLU A 23 -7.42 10.13 1.44
N ALA A 24 -8.72 10.34 1.72
CA ALA A 24 -9.21 10.70 3.03
C ALA A 24 -8.99 9.62 4.10
N ARG A 25 -9.16 8.34 3.73
CA ARG A 25 -9.17 7.22 4.69
C ARG A 25 -7.85 6.47 4.83
N LYS A 26 -6.94 6.61 3.88
CA LYS A 26 -5.67 5.88 3.86
C LYS A 26 -4.46 6.80 3.72
N VAL A 27 -4.42 7.61 2.65
CA VAL A 27 -3.23 8.40 2.33
C VAL A 27 -3.04 9.51 3.36
N ALA A 28 -4.01 10.37 3.55
CA ALA A 28 -3.90 11.48 4.49
C ALA A 28 -3.66 11.05 5.96
N PRO A 29 -4.29 9.98 6.49
CA PRO A 29 -3.91 9.43 7.80
C PRO A 29 -2.47 8.96 7.86
N LEU A 30 -1.99 8.22 6.85
CA LEU A 30 -0.59 7.77 6.79
C LEU A 30 0.37 8.95 6.79
N GLU A 31 0.13 9.96 5.94
CA GLU A 31 0.96 11.17 5.87
C GLU A 31 1.10 11.84 7.26
N ARG A 32 -0.01 12.00 7.98
CA ARG A 32 0.01 12.58 9.33
C ARG A 32 0.84 11.75 10.32
N HIS A 33 0.78 10.41 10.24
CA HIS A 33 1.50 9.54 11.16
C HIS A 33 3.00 9.43 10.82
N LEU A 34 3.39 9.71 9.59
CA LEU A 34 4.78 9.67 9.15
C LEU A 34 5.54 10.98 9.39
N VAL A 35 4.84 12.06 9.73
CA VAL A 35 5.50 13.33 10.09
C VAL A 35 6.50 13.10 11.21
N GLY A 36 7.75 13.56 11.02
CA GLY A 36 8.84 13.42 11.99
C GLY A 36 9.41 12.02 12.15
N ARG A 37 8.99 11.04 11.33
CA ARG A 37 9.60 9.70 11.32
C ARG A 37 10.82 9.68 10.40
N ALA A 38 11.83 8.90 10.79
CA ALA A 38 13.02 8.70 9.97
C ALA A 38 12.82 7.63 8.88
N ALA A 39 11.91 6.69 9.13
CA ALA A 39 11.61 5.59 8.23
C ALA A 39 10.21 5.02 8.46
N TRP A 40 9.71 4.26 7.49
CA TRP A 40 8.52 3.43 7.61
C TRP A 40 8.72 2.06 6.95
N VAL A 41 8.01 1.07 7.46
CA VAL A 41 8.10 -0.32 6.99
C VAL A 41 6.79 -0.71 6.32
N THR A 42 6.86 -1.40 5.19
CA THR A 42 5.67 -1.86 4.47
C THR A 42 5.78 -3.33 4.09
N GLY A 43 4.63 -4.01 4.00
CA GLY A 43 4.54 -5.38 3.49
C GLY A 43 4.41 -5.47 1.96
N LEU A 44 4.91 -4.49 1.21
CA LEU A 44 4.85 -4.47 -0.25
C LEU A 44 5.71 -5.58 -0.85
N ARG A 45 5.16 -6.32 -1.83
CA ARG A 45 5.87 -7.34 -2.61
C ARG A 45 5.81 -7.01 -4.11
N ARG A 46 6.88 -7.32 -4.83
CA ARG A 46 6.95 -7.14 -6.30
C ARG A 46 5.95 -8.02 -7.03
N ALA A 47 5.75 -9.25 -6.51
CA ALA A 47 4.84 -10.24 -7.10
C ALA A 47 3.35 -9.81 -7.10
N GLU A 48 2.96 -8.82 -6.30
CA GLU A 48 1.56 -8.44 -6.15
C GLU A 48 0.98 -7.66 -7.35
N SER A 49 1.80 -6.92 -8.08
CA SER A 49 1.36 -6.20 -9.28
C SER A 49 2.53 -5.68 -10.12
N PRO A 50 2.33 -5.50 -11.44
CA PRO A 50 3.34 -4.91 -12.31
C PRO A 50 3.81 -3.53 -11.84
N SER A 51 2.93 -2.71 -11.24
CA SER A 51 3.27 -1.40 -10.69
C SER A 51 4.28 -1.46 -9.55
N ARG A 52 4.50 -2.64 -8.96
CA ARG A 52 5.41 -2.87 -7.83
C ARG A 52 6.70 -3.59 -8.21
N ALA A 53 6.83 -4.02 -9.47
CA ALA A 53 7.96 -4.83 -9.93
C ALA A 53 9.34 -4.22 -9.64
N GLY A 54 9.44 -2.90 -9.65
CA GLY A 54 10.68 -2.16 -9.36
C GLY A 54 10.93 -1.83 -7.88
N ALA A 55 10.08 -2.28 -6.95
CA ALA A 55 10.24 -1.91 -5.54
C ALA A 55 11.56 -2.47 -4.96
N ALA A 56 12.37 -1.60 -4.37
CA ALA A 56 13.58 -2.00 -3.64
C ALA A 56 13.26 -2.43 -2.21
N THR A 57 14.11 -3.27 -1.61
CA THR A 57 13.97 -3.66 -0.19
C THR A 57 14.12 -2.45 0.72
N VAL A 58 15.03 -1.55 0.38
CA VAL A 58 15.22 -0.26 1.05
C VAL A 58 15.30 0.81 -0.02
N GLU A 59 14.53 1.87 0.14
CA GLU A 59 14.45 2.96 -0.82
C GLU A 59 14.23 4.30 -0.13
N TRP A 60 14.58 5.38 -0.82
CA TRP A 60 14.25 6.73 -0.38
C TRP A 60 12.86 7.10 -0.88
N ASP A 61 11.94 7.34 0.04
CA ASP A 61 10.61 7.87 -0.29
C ASP A 61 10.73 9.40 -0.46
N ALA A 62 11.05 9.82 -1.68
CA ALA A 62 11.29 11.22 -1.99
C ALA A 62 10.06 12.11 -1.76
N GLY A 63 8.85 11.55 -1.89
CA GLY A 63 7.61 12.29 -1.64
C GLY A 63 7.41 12.63 -0.17
N ARG A 64 8.00 11.84 0.75
CA ARG A 64 7.90 12.00 2.19
C ARG A 64 9.21 12.44 2.85
N GLY A 65 10.34 12.35 2.13
CA GLY A 65 11.65 12.69 2.67
C GLY A 65 12.16 11.74 3.76
N ILE A 66 11.77 10.46 3.71
CA ILE A 66 12.13 9.44 4.71
C ILE A 66 12.52 8.12 4.04
N VAL A 67 13.18 7.23 4.78
CA VAL A 67 13.50 5.89 4.30
C VAL A 67 12.24 5.02 4.30
N LYS A 68 12.05 4.24 3.22
CA LYS A 68 11.02 3.22 3.13
C LYS A 68 11.68 1.84 3.06
N VAL A 69 11.23 0.93 3.90
CA VAL A 69 11.74 -0.44 3.99
C VAL A 69 10.62 -1.41 3.61
N ASN A 70 10.88 -2.25 2.62
CA ASN A 70 9.99 -3.29 2.14
C ASN A 70 10.65 -4.67 2.37
N PRO A 71 10.65 -5.21 3.59
CA PRO A 71 11.46 -6.38 3.96
C PRO A 71 11.17 -7.61 3.11
N ILE A 72 9.92 -7.75 2.69
CA ILE A 72 9.43 -8.88 1.90
C ILE A 72 9.26 -8.55 0.41
N ALA A 73 9.90 -7.48 -0.09
CA ALA A 73 9.74 -7.04 -1.49
C ALA A 73 10.05 -8.14 -2.52
N ALA A 74 11.00 -9.01 -2.22
CA ALA A 74 11.43 -10.08 -3.11
C ALA A 74 10.66 -11.40 -2.93
N TRP A 75 9.78 -11.50 -1.93
CA TRP A 75 9.05 -12.74 -1.64
C TRP A 75 8.05 -13.06 -2.75
N SER A 76 8.08 -14.32 -3.18
CA SER A 76 7.05 -14.93 -4.02
C SER A 76 5.79 -15.26 -3.20
N ASP A 77 4.72 -15.66 -3.88
CA ASP A 77 3.53 -16.16 -3.18
C ASP A 77 3.87 -17.44 -2.40
N HIS A 78 4.72 -18.32 -2.96
CA HIS A 78 5.19 -19.51 -2.27
C HIS A 78 5.97 -19.19 -0.98
N ASP A 79 6.80 -18.15 -0.97
CA ASP A 79 7.52 -17.73 0.25
C ASP A 79 6.55 -17.30 1.34
N VAL A 80 5.50 -16.57 0.97
CA VAL A 80 4.45 -16.15 1.90
C VAL A 80 3.69 -17.34 2.46
N GLU A 81 3.26 -18.29 1.61
CA GLU A 81 2.54 -19.49 2.06
C GLU A 81 3.40 -20.35 2.99
N ARG A 82 4.67 -20.54 2.63
CA ARG A 82 5.62 -21.25 3.50
C ARG A 82 5.75 -20.56 4.85
N TYR A 83 5.95 -19.27 4.88
CA TYR A 83 6.08 -18.50 6.12
C TYR A 83 4.82 -18.58 6.99
N ILE A 84 3.63 -18.50 6.37
CA ILE A 84 2.35 -18.66 7.06
C ILE A 84 2.28 -20.03 7.75
N ALA A 85 2.64 -21.10 7.02
CA ALA A 85 2.59 -22.48 7.55
C ALA A 85 3.65 -22.74 8.64
N GLU A 86 4.88 -22.20 8.46
CA GLU A 86 5.98 -22.39 9.41
C GLU A 86 5.78 -21.64 10.75
N HIS A 87 5.01 -20.54 10.73
CA HIS A 87 4.85 -19.65 11.87
C HIS A 87 3.42 -19.50 12.38
N ASP A 88 2.50 -20.37 11.94
CA ASP A 88 1.08 -20.33 12.32
C ASP A 88 0.46 -18.93 12.22
N VAL A 89 0.77 -18.21 11.14
CA VAL A 89 0.31 -16.82 10.95
C VAL A 89 -1.20 -16.82 10.74
N ILE A 90 -1.90 -16.01 11.52
CA ILE A 90 -3.34 -15.84 11.39
C ILE A 90 -3.66 -15.22 10.03
N VAL A 91 -4.42 -15.95 9.22
CA VAL A 91 -4.82 -15.53 7.89
C VAL A 91 -6.28 -15.07 7.88
N ASN A 92 -6.58 -14.04 7.09
CA ASN A 92 -7.96 -13.57 6.95
C ASN A 92 -8.84 -14.65 6.27
N PRO A 93 -9.95 -15.09 6.90
CA PRO A 93 -10.80 -16.17 6.38
C PRO A 93 -11.49 -15.83 5.05
N LEU A 94 -11.41 -14.60 4.56
CA LEU A 94 -11.89 -14.25 3.23
C LEU A 94 -11.03 -14.88 2.11
N ARG A 95 -9.79 -15.30 2.38
CA ARG A 95 -8.97 -16.03 1.41
C ARG A 95 -9.66 -17.31 0.96
N ASP A 96 -10.22 -18.07 1.88
CA ASP A 96 -10.95 -19.31 1.59
C ASP A 96 -12.24 -19.07 0.80
N LYS A 97 -12.65 -17.80 0.69
CA LYS A 97 -13.84 -17.37 -0.07
C LYS A 97 -13.48 -16.71 -1.42
N GLY A 98 -12.24 -16.94 -1.89
CA GLY A 98 -11.79 -16.45 -3.19
C GLY A 98 -11.35 -14.98 -3.22
N PHE A 99 -10.99 -14.41 -2.07
CA PHE A 99 -10.43 -13.07 -2.01
C PHE A 99 -8.90 -13.13 -1.91
N ASP A 100 -8.21 -13.22 -3.03
CA ASP A 100 -6.72 -13.25 -3.02
C ASP A 100 -6.10 -11.94 -2.56
N SER A 101 -6.80 -10.84 -2.74
CA SER A 101 -6.35 -9.53 -2.26
C SER A 101 -7.49 -8.80 -1.56
N ILE A 102 -7.27 -8.41 -0.31
CA ILE A 102 -8.28 -7.82 0.54
C ILE A 102 -8.01 -6.33 0.75
N GLY A 103 -9.04 -5.52 0.62
CA GLY A 103 -9.01 -4.08 0.89
C GLY A 103 -10.23 -3.61 1.68
N CYS A 104 -10.71 -2.40 1.39
CA CYS A 104 -11.95 -1.91 1.99
C CYS A 104 -13.14 -2.72 1.46
N ALA A 105 -14.10 -3.08 2.34
CA ALA A 105 -15.28 -3.86 1.96
C ALA A 105 -16.02 -3.33 0.73
N PRO A 106 -16.29 -2.01 0.57
CA PRO A 106 -16.98 -1.50 -0.61
C PRO A 106 -16.15 -1.54 -1.90
N CYS A 107 -14.84 -1.76 -1.82
CA CYS A 107 -13.93 -1.74 -2.98
C CYS A 107 -13.27 -3.10 -3.23
N THR A 108 -13.80 -4.18 -2.68
CA THR A 108 -13.18 -5.51 -2.79
C THR A 108 -14.24 -6.55 -3.10
N LEU A 109 -14.03 -7.28 -4.18
CA LEU A 109 -14.79 -8.45 -4.61
C LEU A 109 -13.86 -9.68 -4.60
N PRO A 110 -14.41 -10.91 -4.59
CA PRO A 110 -13.63 -12.10 -4.88
C PRO A 110 -12.96 -11.98 -6.24
N GLY A 111 -11.75 -12.51 -6.38
CA GLY A 111 -11.01 -12.47 -7.63
C GLY A 111 -9.57 -12.91 -7.47
N SER A 112 -8.98 -13.40 -8.56
CA SER A 112 -7.59 -13.85 -8.58
C SER A 112 -6.62 -12.67 -8.51
N GLY A 113 -5.58 -12.82 -7.71
CA GLY A 113 -4.58 -11.78 -7.48
C GLY A 113 -5.23 -10.48 -7.00
N ARG A 114 -5.06 -9.39 -7.74
CA ARG A 114 -5.65 -8.08 -7.38
C ARG A 114 -6.88 -7.70 -8.23
N SER A 115 -7.39 -8.61 -9.06
CA SER A 115 -8.51 -8.32 -9.96
C SER A 115 -9.80 -7.92 -9.22
N GLY A 116 -10.00 -8.42 -8.01
CA GLY A 116 -11.12 -8.04 -7.14
C GLY A 116 -10.98 -6.66 -6.49
N ARG A 117 -9.81 -5.99 -6.60
CA ARG A 117 -9.58 -4.68 -6.00
C ARG A 117 -10.04 -3.57 -6.94
N TRP A 118 -10.92 -2.71 -6.44
CA TRP A 118 -11.50 -1.60 -7.22
C TRP A 118 -12.11 -2.04 -8.55
N ALA A 119 -12.68 -3.25 -8.60
CA ALA A 119 -13.30 -3.81 -9.79
C ALA A 119 -14.27 -2.79 -10.44
N GLY A 120 -14.18 -2.64 -11.75
CA GLY A 120 -14.99 -1.68 -12.52
C GLY A 120 -14.54 -0.21 -12.46
N THR A 121 -13.48 0.13 -11.72
CA THR A 121 -13.03 1.54 -11.57
C THR A 121 -11.77 1.89 -12.35
N GLY A 122 -11.10 0.92 -12.96
CA GLY A 122 -9.80 1.11 -13.62
C GLY A 122 -8.63 1.41 -12.68
N ARG A 123 -8.83 1.47 -11.37
CA ARG A 123 -7.75 1.71 -10.39
C ARG A 123 -6.95 0.44 -10.14
N LEU A 124 -5.64 0.61 -10.02
CA LEU A 124 -4.70 -0.48 -9.67
C LEU A 124 -4.11 -0.31 -8.26
N GLU A 125 -4.05 0.91 -7.75
CA GLU A 125 -3.43 1.24 -6.46
C GLU A 125 -4.24 2.29 -5.68
N CYS A 126 -4.15 2.24 -4.34
CA CYS A 126 -4.86 3.17 -3.46
C CYS A 126 -4.15 4.52 -3.27
N GLY A 127 -2.90 4.63 -3.69
CA GLY A 127 -2.08 5.82 -3.50
C GLY A 127 -1.06 5.74 -2.35
N LEU A 128 -1.14 4.74 -1.46
CA LEU A 128 -0.17 4.60 -0.36
C LEU A 128 1.27 4.39 -0.85
N HIS A 129 1.42 3.65 -1.94
CA HIS A 129 2.71 3.28 -2.54
C HIS A 129 2.95 3.94 -3.89
N SER A 130 2.10 4.90 -4.28
CA SER A 130 2.32 5.63 -5.52
C SER A 130 3.56 6.50 -5.39
N TRP A 131 4.45 6.31 -6.35
CA TRP A 131 5.58 7.17 -6.59
C TRP A 131 5.04 8.50 -7.14
N ARG A 132 4.73 9.45 -6.27
CA ARG A 132 4.64 10.82 -6.72
C ARG A 132 6.08 11.21 -7.05
N LEU A 133 6.37 11.36 -8.34
CA LEU A 133 7.56 12.12 -8.73
C LEU A 133 7.45 13.43 -7.94
N PRO A 134 8.49 13.84 -7.22
CA PRO A 134 8.48 15.17 -6.60
C PRO A 134 8.20 16.18 -7.72
N PRO A 135 7.45 17.24 -7.44
CA PRO A 135 7.37 18.35 -8.39
C PRO A 135 8.82 18.71 -8.77
N PRO A 136 9.09 19.07 -10.03
CA PRO A 136 10.44 19.42 -10.45
C PRO A 136 10.98 20.43 -9.46
N LEU A 137 12.15 20.11 -8.88
CA LEU A 137 12.79 20.94 -7.87
C LEU A 137 13.04 22.33 -8.46
N SER A 138 12.22 23.30 -8.10
CA SER A 138 12.60 24.70 -8.24
C SER A 138 13.75 24.92 -7.25
N GLY A 139 14.98 24.75 -7.76
CA GLY A 139 16.23 25.32 -7.25
C GLY A 139 16.51 25.28 -5.72
N GLY A 140 16.33 24.15 -5.04
CA GLY A 140 16.73 24.03 -3.64
C GLY A 140 17.49 22.73 -3.41
N HIS A 141 18.72 22.84 -2.91
CA HIS A 141 19.55 21.69 -2.50
C HIS A 141 18.86 20.93 -1.37
N PRO A 142 18.79 19.58 -1.40
CA PRO A 142 18.24 18.82 -0.28
C PRO A 142 19.06 19.09 0.98
N PRO A 143 18.43 19.25 2.15
CA PRO A 143 19.17 19.40 3.40
C PRO A 143 19.99 18.12 3.65
N SER A 144 21.26 18.27 3.93
CA SER A 144 22.16 17.18 4.30
C SER A 144 21.61 16.45 5.54
N PRO A 145 21.70 15.11 5.60
CA PRO A 145 21.25 14.37 6.77
C PRO A 145 22.02 14.81 8.01
N ARG A 146 21.33 15.26 9.04
CA ARG A 146 21.95 15.53 10.35
C ARG A 146 22.44 14.21 10.94
N VAL A 147 23.73 14.02 10.96
CA VAL A 147 24.38 12.94 11.72
C VAL A 147 24.18 13.26 13.21
N VAL A 148 23.29 12.55 13.86
CA VAL A 148 23.17 12.60 15.32
C VAL A 148 24.36 11.81 15.87
N ARG A 149 25.43 12.52 16.30
CA ARG A 149 26.50 11.93 17.08
C ARG A 149 25.94 11.60 18.45
N ARG A 150 25.85 10.31 18.79
CA ARG A 150 25.64 9.91 20.19
C ARG A 150 26.90 10.32 20.92
N GLY A 151 26.75 11.20 21.89
CA GLY A 151 27.80 11.54 22.84
C GLY A 151 28.22 10.31 23.64
N ALA A 152 29.51 10.21 23.91
CA ALA A 152 30.10 9.19 24.75
C ALA A 152 29.64 9.34 26.21
#